data_a7555bed2e4ad1ddb88cfd78601226ea
#
_entry.id   a7555bed2e4ad1ddb88cfd78601226ea
#
_cell.length_a   1.000
_cell.length_b   1.000
_cell.length_c   1.000
_cell.angle_alpha   90.00
_cell.angle_beta   90.00
_cell.angle_gamma   90.00
#
_symmetry.space_group_name_H-M   'P 1'
#
loop_
_entity.id
_entity.type
_entity.pdbx_description
1 polymer ?
#
loop_
_entity_poly.entity_id
_entity_poly.type
_entity_poly.pdbx_seq_one_letter_code
_entity_poly.pdbx_strand_id
1 'polypeptide(L)'
;MTTAKRDTYTPETLLSVAVQVFIERGYDGTSMEHLSKAAGISKSSIYHHVAGKEELLRRAVSRALDELFGILDEEHARVGSAAERLEYVVRRMVEVLMAELPYVTLLLRVRGNTDTERWALERRREFDHRVADLLKAAAAEGDVRADVEVRLATRLVFGMINSIVEWYRPDGPDGRGGTGGAGGAGAAGEREVVDAVARLVFGGLRKSS
;
A
#
# COMPACT_ATOMS: atom_id res chain seq x y z
N MET A 1 -34.57 -13.99 -26.05
CA MET A 1 -34.21 -14.40 -24.66
C MET A 1 -32.71 -14.38 -24.55
N THR A 2 -32.18 -13.31 -24.06
CA THR A 2 -30.72 -13.12 -23.93
C THR A 2 -30.31 -13.71 -22.60
N THR A 3 -29.61 -14.83 -22.62
CA THR A 3 -29.02 -15.48 -21.46
C THR A 3 -27.93 -14.54 -20.93
N ALA A 4 -28.21 -13.86 -19.81
CA ALA A 4 -27.21 -13.12 -19.07
C ALA A 4 -26.07 -14.09 -18.69
N LYS A 5 -24.89 -13.83 -19.22
CA LYS A 5 -23.64 -14.50 -18.85
C LYS A 5 -23.50 -14.37 -17.32
N ARG A 6 -23.67 -15.48 -16.59
CA ARG A 6 -23.31 -15.56 -15.18
C ARG A 6 -21.80 -15.33 -15.13
N ASP A 7 -21.39 -14.12 -14.84
CA ASP A 7 -20.00 -13.85 -14.47
C ASP A 7 -19.70 -14.75 -13.28
N THR A 8 -18.83 -15.74 -13.51
CA THR A 8 -18.40 -16.66 -12.47
C THR A 8 -17.58 -15.82 -11.48
N TYR A 9 -18.16 -15.53 -10.33
CA TYR A 9 -17.49 -14.79 -9.27
C TYR A 9 -16.29 -15.60 -8.82
N THR A 10 -15.09 -15.03 -8.99
CA THR A 10 -13.85 -15.63 -8.51
C THR A 10 -13.56 -15.15 -7.09
N PRO A 11 -12.73 -15.87 -6.32
CA PRO A 11 -12.27 -15.40 -5.02
C PRO A 11 -11.62 -14.00 -5.06
N GLU A 12 -10.90 -13.69 -6.14
CA GLU A 12 -10.25 -12.39 -6.38
C GLU A 12 -11.28 -11.28 -6.59
N THR A 13 -12.30 -11.52 -7.39
CA THR A 13 -13.38 -10.56 -7.63
C THR A 13 -14.15 -10.27 -6.34
N LEU A 14 -14.41 -11.31 -5.53
CA LEU A 14 -15.07 -11.17 -4.23
C LEU A 14 -14.18 -10.36 -3.27
N LEU A 15 -12.88 -10.62 -3.25
CA LEU A 15 -11.93 -9.90 -2.42
C LEU A 15 -11.88 -8.41 -2.80
N SER A 16 -11.80 -8.10 -4.09
CA SER A 16 -11.79 -6.72 -4.59
C SER A 16 -13.06 -5.96 -4.17
N VAL A 17 -14.24 -6.56 -4.34
CA VAL A 17 -15.51 -5.96 -3.89
C VAL A 17 -15.52 -5.76 -2.37
N ALA A 18 -15.06 -6.75 -1.61
CA ALA A 18 -15.01 -6.65 -0.15
C ALA A 18 -14.11 -5.50 0.33
N VAL A 19 -12.95 -5.33 -0.31
CA VAL A 19 -12.02 -4.22 -0.01
C VAL A 19 -12.70 -2.88 -0.22
N GLN A 20 -13.41 -2.68 -1.33
CA GLN A 20 -14.13 -1.42 -1.58
C GLN A 20 -15.21 -1.16 -0.50
N VAL A 21 -15.99 -2.18 -0.14
CA VAL A 21 -17.01 -2.04 0.92
C VAL A 21 -16.39 -1.73 2.28
N PHE A 22 -15.24 -2.35 2.62
CA PHE A 22 -14.50 -2.05 3.86
C PHE A 22 -13.94 -0.63 3.87
N ILE A 23 -13.46 -0.12 2.73
CA ILE A 23 -12.97 1.27 2.61
C ILE A 23 -14.11 2.26 2.79
N GLU A 24 -15.27 2.00 2.17
CA GLU A 24 -16.42 2.91 2.19
C GLU A 24 -17.13 2.96 3.55
N ARG A 25 -17.34 1.80 4.19
CA ARG A 25 -18.18 1.65 5.38
C ARG A 25 -17.39 1.43 6.67
N GLY A 26 -16.10 1.19 6.58
CA GLY A 26 -15.29 0.62 7.64
C GLY A 26 -15.54 -0.87 7.83
N TYR A 27 -14.54 -1.57 8.36
CA TYR A 27 -14.65 -3.02 8.61
C TYR A 27 -15.76 -3.34 9.62
N ASP A 28 -15.82 -2.62 10.74
CA ASP A 28 -16.82 -2.86 11.79
C ASP A 28 -18.25 -2.60 11.32
N GLY A 29 -18.44 -1.57 10.48
CA GLY A 29 -19.75 -1.21 9.90
C GLY A 29 -20.18 -2.12 8.73
N THR A 30 -19.34 -3.08 8.32
CA THR A 30 -19.64 -3.99 7.21
C THR A 30 -20.20 -5.32 7.71
N SER A 31 -21.35 -5.73 7.14
CA SER A 31 -21.96 -7.05 7.33
C SER A 31 -21.81 -7.93 6.09
N MET A 32 -21.99 -9.26 6.25
CA MET A 32 -22.07 -10.20 5.12
C MET A 32 -23.21 -9.87 4.15
N GLU A 33 -24.24 -9.15 4.60
CA GLU A 33 -25.31 -8.66 3.75
C GLU A 33 -24.87 -7.52 2.84
N HIS A 34 -24.10 -6.58 3.38
CA HIS A 34 -23.50 -5.52 2.60
C HIS A 34 -22.59 -6.09 1.50
N LEU A 35 -21.77 -7.09 1.83
CA LEU A 35 -20.91 -7.79 0.87
C LEU A 35 -21.72 -8.54 -0.20
N SER A 36 -22.76 -9.27 0.21
CA SER A 36 -23.67 -9.98 -0.70
C SER A 36 -24.33 -9.03 -1.69
N LYS A 37 -24.84 -7.89 -1.21
CA LYS A 37 -25.48 -6.87 -2.05
C LYS A 37 -24.47 -6.23 -3.01
N ALA A 38 -23.29 -5.87 -2.53
CA ALA A 38 -22.24 -5.25 -3.34
C ALA A 38 -21.71 -6.22 -4.42
N ALA A 39 -21.55 -7.49 -4.06
CA ALA A 39 -21.09 -8.52 -4.96
C ALA A 39 -22.18 -9.04 -5.92
N GLY A 40 -23.46 -8.76 -5.67
CA GLY A 40 -24.56 -9.29 -6.49
C GLY A 40 -24.76 -10.81 -6.40
N ILE A 41 -24.26 -11.45 -5.32
CA ILE A 41 -24.38 -12.89 -5.06
C ILE A 41 -25.01 -13.17 -3.70
N SER A 42 -25.51 -14.37 -3.49
CA SER A 42 -26.12 -14.75 -2.21
C SER A 42 -25.08 -14.86 -1.10
N LYS A 43 -25.50 -14.67 0.17
CA LYS A 43 -24.63 -14.91 1.34
C LYS A 43 -24.08 -16.35 1.33
N SER A 44 -24.91 -17.33 0.97
CA SER A 44 -24.49 -18.72 0.85
C SER A 44 -23.36 -18.88 -0.17
N SER A 45 -23.44 -18.18 -1.31
CA SER A 45 -22.36 -18.18 -2.31
C SER A 45 -21.06 -17.60 -1.75
N ILE A 46 -21.13 -16.54 -0.94
CA ILE A 46 -19.93 -15.98 -0.30
C ILE A 46 -19.30 -17.01 0.66
N TYR A 47 -20.13 -17.68 1.49
CA TYR A 47 -19.64 -18.68 2.44
C TYR A 47 -19.03 -19.94 1.80
N HIS A 48 -19.28 -20.19 0.50
CA HIS A 48 -18.56 -21.20 -0.26
C HIS A 48 -17.09 -20.83 -0.55
N HIS A 49 -16.76 -19.52 -0.52
CA HIS A 49 -15.42 -19.02 -0.84
C HIS A 49 -14.61 -18.61 0.40
N VAL A 50 -15.29 -18.19 1.47
CA VAL A 50 -14.66 -17.68 2.69
C VAL A 50 -15.47 -18.00 3.94
N ALA A 51 -14.80 -18.21 5.07
CA ALA A 51 -15.46 -18.46 6.35
C ALA A 51 -16.24 -17.24 6.89
N GLY A 52 -15.87 -16.02 6.47
CA GLY A 52 -16.52 -14.79 6.89
C GLY A 52 -15.78 -13.54 6.47
N LYS A 53 -16.26 -12.38 6.95
CA LYS A 53 -15.65 -11.08 6.60
C LYS A 53 -14.24 -10.92 7.14
N GLU A 54 -13.88 -11.59 8.24
CA GLU A 54 -12.54 -11.51 8.82
C GLU A 54 -11.50 -12.21 7.92
N GLU A 55 -11.88 -13.32 7.28
CA GLU A 55 -11.01 -13.96 6.31
C GLU A 55 -10.77 -13.07 5.09
N LEU A 56 -11.78 -12.35 4.61
CA LEU A 56 -11.62 -11.37 3.53
C LEU A 56 -10.69 -10.23 3.94
N LEU A 57 -10.86 -9.70 5.16
CA LEU A 57 -9.93 -8.70 5.70
C LEU A 57 -8.50 -9.25 5.75
N ARG A 58 -8.33 -10.48 6.29
CA ARG A 58 -7.01 -11.12 6.41
C ARG A 58 -6.34 -11.27 5.05
N ARG A 59 -7.06 -11.78 4.04
CA ARG A 59 -6.54 -11.91 2.67
C ARG A 59 -6.15 -10.56 2.07
N ALA A 60 -6.98 -9.54 2.26
CA ALA A 60 -6.73 -8.21 1.73
C ALA A 60 -5.48 -7.55 2.34
N VAL A 61 -5.36 -7.56 3.68
CA VAL A 61 -4.19 -6.94 4.34
C VAL A 61 -2.92 -7.78 4.15
N SER A 62 -3.04 -9.13 4.04
CA SER A 62 -1.92 -10.00 3.69
C SER A 62 -1.35 -9.63 2.33
N ARG A 63 -2.19 -9.46 1.30
CA ARG A 63 -1.75 -9.07 -0.04
C ARG A 63 -0.90 -7.81 -0.03
N ALA A 64 -1.37 -6.75 0.63
CA ALA A 64 -0.60 -5.50 0.75
C ALA A 64 0.72 -5.68 1.52
N LEU A 65 0.71 -6.49 2.59
CA LEU A 65 1.90 -6.77 3.38
C LEU A 65 2.91 -7.64 2.62
N ASP A 66 2.45 -8.65 1.90
CA ASP A 66 3.30 -9.56 1.13
C ASP A 66 4.03 -8.78 0.01
N GLU A 67 3.35 -7.86 -0.68
CA GLU A 67 3.97 -6.97 -1.66
C GLU A 67 5.01 -6.05 -1.03
N LEU A 68 4.71 -5.44 0.13
CA LEU A 68 5.66 -4.58 0.84
C LEU A 68 6.89 -5.36 1.33
N PHE A 69 6.70 -6.54 1.94
CA PHE A 69 7.82 -7.36 2.40
C PHE A 69 8.62 -7.93 1.23
N GLY A 70 7.96 -8.25 0.11
CA GLY A 70 8.61 -8.70 -1.12
C GLY A 70 9.69 -7.73 -1.61
N ILE A 71 9.50 -6.42 -1.42
CA ILE A 71 10.51 -5.40 -1.76
C ILE A 71 11.86 -5.69 -1.08
N LEU A 72 11.82 -6.09 0.19
CA LEU A 72 13.04 -6.34 0.98
C LEU A 72 13.78 -7.61 0.53
N ASP A 73 13.12 -8.45 -0.25
CA ASP A 73 13.68 -9.67 -0.83
C ASP A 73 14.28 -9.45 -2.22
N GLU A 74 14.01 -8.32 -2.86
CA GLU A 74 14.57 -7.95 -4.16
C GLU A 74 16.09 -7.69 -4.07
N GLU A 75 16.83 -8.02 -5.13
CA GLU A 75 18.30 -7.93 -5.16
C GLU A 75 18.81 -6.53 -4.82
N HIS A 76 18.23 -5.48 -5.41
CA HIS A 76 18.64 -4.09 -5.17
C HIS A 76 18.31 -3.57 -3.76
N ALA A 77 17.46 -4.26 -3.02
CA ALA A 77 17.23 -3.96 -1.60
C ALA A 77 18.30 -4.59 -0.69
N ARG A 78 19.15 -5.49 -1.23
CA ARG A 78 20.15 -6.26 -0.47
C ARG A 78 21.58 -5.94 -0.85
N VAL A 79 21.83 -5.48 -2.07
CA VAL A 79 23.18 -5.24 -2.62
C VAL A 79 23.41 -3.75 -2.82
N GLY A 80 24.62 -3.29 -2.52
CA GLY A 80 25.02 -1.89 -2.59
C GLY A 80 25.14 -1.21 -1.22
N SER A 81 25.44 0.08 -1.22
CA SER A 81 25.49 0.90 0.00
C SER A 81 24.11 0.97 0.67
N ALA A 82 24.08 1.26 1.97
CA ALA A 82 22.80 1.39 2.68
C ALA A 82 21.92 2.51 2.10
N ALA A 83 22.53 3.59 1.59
CA ALA A 83 21.81 4.68 0.94
C ALA A 83 21.17 4.27 -0.39
N GLU A 84 21.88 3.49 -1.24
CA GLU A 84 21.34 2.97 -2.49
C GLU A 84 20.16 2.01 -2.24
N ARG A 85 20.34 1.10 -1.28
CA ARG A 85 19.30 0.15 -0.87
C ARG A 85 18.07 0.87 -0.32
N LEU A 86 18.26 1.90 0.51
CA LEU A 86 17.18 2.71 1.07
C LEU A 86 16.43 3.45 -0.05
N GLU A 87 17.13 4.06 -1.00
CA GLU A 87 16.50 4.75 -2.14
C GLU A 87 15.66 3.77 -2.96
N TYR A 88 16.21 2.59 -3.23
CA TYR A 88 15.48 1.54 -3.92
C TYR A 88 14.18 1.16 -3.20
N VAL A 89 14.26 0.85 -1.90
CA VAL A 89 13.11 0.48 -1.08
C VAL A 89 12.06 1.59 -1.06
N VAL A 90 12.45 2.86 -0.89
CA VAL A 90 11.52 4.00 -0.91
C VAL A 90 10.79 4.11 -2.26
N ARG A 91 11.50 3.97 -3.39
CA ARG A 91 10.89 3.99 -4.72
C ARG A 91 9.89 2.85 -4.90
N ARG A 92 10.29 1.62 -4.55
CA ARG A 92 9.43 0.45 -4.63
C ARG A 92 8.19 0.54 -3.74
N MET A 93 8.32 1.13 -2.54
CA MET A 93 7.16 1.37 -1.67
C MET A 93 6.11 2.26 -2.33
N VAL A 94 6.52 3.30 -3.04
CA VAL A 94 5.59 4.18 -3.78
C VAL A 94 4.93 3.43 -4.93
N GLU A 95 5.69 2.65 -5.69
CA GLU A 95 5.18 1.83 -6.80
C GLU A 95 4.15 0.79 -6.30
N VAL A 96 4.48 0.04 -5.24
CA VAL A 96 3.57 -0.94 -4.63
C VAL A 96 2.32 -0.26 -4.08
N LEU A 97 2.45 0.90 -3.42
CA LEU A 97 1.30 1.65 -2.92
C LEU A 97 0.34 2.02 -4.07
N MET A 98 0.86 2.50 -5.19
CA MET A 98 0.01 2.88 -6.33
C MET A 98 -0.59 1.65 -7.02
N ALA A 99 0.18 0.58 -7.22
CA ALA A 99 -0.29 -0.66 -7.85
C ALA A 99 -1.37 -1.38 -7.02
N GLU A 100 -1.19 -1.40 -5.70
CA GLU A 100 -2.07 -2.08 -4.74
C GLU A 100 -2.92 -1.09 -3.93
N LEU A 101 -3.24 0.08 -4.49
CA LEU A 101 -3.85 1.22 -3.83
C LEU A 101 -5.05 0.87 -2.92
N PRO A 102 -6.06 0.08 -3.34
CA PRO A 102 -7.17 -0.27 -2.46
C PRO A 102 -6.75 -1.11 -1.25
N TYR A 103 -5.84 -2.07 -1.46
CA TYR A 103 -5.37 -2.97 -0.40
C TYR A 103 -4.48 -2.24 0.60
N VAL A 104 -3.60 -1.37 0.13
CA VAL A 104 -2.77 -0.51 0.99
C VAL A 104 -3.63 0.50 1.73
N THR A 105 -4.64 1.11 1.08
CA THR A 105 -5.60 1.99 1.74
C THR A 105 -6.31 1.28 2.89
N LEU A 106 -6.78 0.05 2.69
CA LEU A 106 -7.41 -0.74 3.74
C LEU A 106 -6.42 -1.05 4.87
N LEU A 107 -5.18 -1.47 4.54
CA LEU A 107 -4.12 -1.73 5.51
C LEU A 107 -3.80 -0.49 6.37
N LEU A 108 -3.83 0.71 5.80
CA LEU A 108 -3.59 1.95 6.54
C LEU A 108 -4.76 2.35 7.46
N ARG A 109 -5.96 1.81 7.21
CA ARG A 109 -7.18 2.12 7.98
C ARG A 109 -7.49 1.13 9.11
N VAL A 110 -6.74 0.03 9.26
CA VAL A 110 -6.92 -0.91 10.37
C VAL A 110 -6.63 -0.23 11.71
N ARG A 111 -7.44 -0.55 12.74
CA ARG A 111 -7.39 0.10 14.06
C ARG A 111 -6.95 -0.82 15.21
N GLY A 112 -6.91 -2.13 14.99
CA GLY A 112 -6.54 -3.12 16.00
C GLY A 112 -7.71 -3.68 16.80
N ASN A 113 -8.95 -3.55 16.29
CA ASN A 113 -10.15 -4.02 16.96
C ASN A 113 -10.28 -5.56 16.91
N THR A 114 -9.71 -6.20 15.89
CA THR A 114 -9.71 -7.67 15.71
C THR A 114 -8.30 -8.24 15.78
N ASP A 115 -8.19 -9.58 15.92
CA ASP A 115 -6.89 -10.28 15.89
C ASP A 115 -6.18 -10.05 14.55
N THR A 116 -6.92 -10.07 13.46
CA THR A 116 -6.39 -9.77 12.13
C THR A 116 -5.82 -8.36 12.02
N GLU A 117 -6.53 -7.37 12.56
CA GLU A 117 -6.04 -5.98 12.54
C GLU A 117 -4.81 -5.79 13.45
N ARG A 118 -4.78 -6.39 14.64
CA ARG A 118 -3.60 -6.36 15.53
C ARG A 118 -2.39 -6.97 14.85
N TRP A 119 -2.56 -8.14 14.25
CA TRP A 119 -1.51 -8.78 13.46
C TRP A 119 -1.01 -7.89 12.31
N ALA A 120 -1.91 -7.26 11.56
CA ALA A 120 -1.53 -6.36 10.46
C ALA A 120 -0.72 -5.15 10.96
N LEU A 121 -1.12 -4.56 12.11
CA LEU A 121 -0.38 -3.47 12.75
C LEU A 121 1.02 -3.91 13.21
N GLU A 122 1.16 -5.12 13.75
CA GLU A 122 2.47 -5.67 14.14
C GLU A 122 3.37 -5.87 12.93
N ARG A 123 2.85 -6.44 11.84
CA ARG A 123 3.58 -6.61 10.59
C ARG A 123 4.02 -5.27 9.99
N ARG A 124 3.16 -4.24 10.02
CA ARG A 124 3.54 -2.89 9.58
C ARG A 124 4.69 -2.33 10.39
N ARG A 125 4.64 -2.46 11.74
CA ARG A 125 5.74 -2.01 12.61
C ARG A 125 7.04 -2.73 12.30
N GLU A 126 6.97 -4.03 12.01
CA GLU A 126 8.16 -4.80 11.59
C GLU A 126 8.76 -4.22 10.31
N PHE A 127 7.93 -3.94 9.30
CA PHE A 127 8.39 -3.31 8.06
C PHE A 127 9.01 -1.93 8.32
N ASP A 128 8.35 -1.09 9.12
CA ASP A 128 8.85 0.24 9.51
C ASP A 128 10.24 0.14 10.17
N HIS A 129 10.45 -0.86 11.04
CA HIS A 129 11.75 -1.10 11.67
C HIS A 129 12.83 -1.49 10.66
N ARG A 130 12.52 -2.35 9.68
CA ARG A 130 13.47 -2.74 8.63
C ARG A 130 13.93 -1.52 7.82
N VAL A 131 13.00 -0.62 7.46
CA VAL A 131 13.35 0.62 6.75
C VAL A 131 14.16 1.58 7.65
N ALA A 132 13.80 1.68 8.93
CA ALA A 132 14.57 2.48 9.89
C ALA A 132 16.01 1.96 10.05
N ASP A 133 16.21 0.64 10.04
CA ASP A 133 17.56 0.04 10.10
C ASP A 133 18.39 0.35 8.85
N LEU A 134 17.78 0.40 7.67
CA LEU A 134 18.47 0.85 6.45
C LEU A 134 18.88 2.32 6.55
N LEU A 135 18.00 3.20 7.03
CA LEU A 135 18.34 4.61 7.23
C LEU A 135 19.45 4.79 8.26
N LYS A 136 19.41 4.01 9.35
CA LYS A 136 20.46 4.01 10.37
C LYS A 136 21.81 3.54 9.81
N ALA A 137 21.80 2.51 8.96
CA ALA A 137 23.02 2.03 8.30
C ALA A 137 23.58 3.09 7.35
N ALA A 138 22.73 3.75 6.54
CA ALA A 138 23.16 4.85 5.66
C ALA A 138 23.73 6.05 6.43
N ALA A 139 23.19 6.35 7.62
CA ALA A 139 23.74 7.37 8.50
C ALA A 139 25.13 6.96 9.06
N ALA A 140 25.32 5.69 9.40
CA ALA A 140 26.60 5.15 9.86
C ALA A 140 27.68 5.12 8.76
N GLU A 141 27.26 4.91 7.51
CA GLU A 141 28.13 4.98 6.32
C GLU A 141 28.50 6.44 5.95
N GLY A 142 27.83 7.43 6.53
CA GLY A 142 28.11 8.85 6.31
C GLY A 142 27.38 9.49 5.12
N ASP A 143 26.46 8.77 4.50
CA ASP A 143 25.66 9.21 3.34
C ASP A 143 24.48 10.11 3.75
N VAL A 144 24.06 10.02 5.00
CA VAL A 144 22.98 10.82 5.59
C VAL A 144 23.58 11.92 6.47
N ARG A 145 22.95 13.09 6.47
CA ARG A 145 23.33 14.24 7.30
C ARG A 145 23.32 13.86 8.79
N ALA A 146 24.33 14.29 9.52
CA ALA A 146 24.52 13.98 10.95
C ALA A 146 23.46 14.62 11.87
N ASP A 147 22.78 15.68 11.40
CA ASP A 147 21.71 16.39 12.13
C ASP A 147 20.32 15.78 11.93
N VAL A 148 20.22 14.69 11.16
CA VAL A 148 18.95 13.98 10.92
C VAL A 148 18.72 12.91 12.00
N GLU A 149 17.68 13.09 12.79
CA GLU A 149 17.24 12.05 13.72
C GLU A 149 16.52 10.93 12.94
N VAL A 150 17.12 9.73 12.93
CA VAL A 150 16.70 8.58 12.10
C VAL A 150 15.25 8.22 12.31
N ARG A 151 14.79 8.16 13.56
CA ARG A 151 13.43 7.75 13.89
C ARG A 151 12.38 8.74 13.40
N LEU A 152 12.68 10.04 13.53
CA LEU A 152 11.81 11.11 13.03
C LEU A 152 11.79 11.12 11.50
N ALA A 153 12.94 11.00 10.85
CA ALA A 153 13.05 10.95 9.40
C ALA A 153 12.27 9.77 8.82
N THR A 154 12.43 8.57 9.39
CA THR A 154 11.65 7.39 8.98
C THR A 154 10.15 7.65 9.06
N ARG A 155 9.68 8.25 10.16
CA ARG A 155 8.25 8.58 10.33
C ARG A 155 7.77 9.59 9.31
N LEU A 156 8.56 10.59 8.97
CA LEU A 156 8.23 11.60 7.96
C LEU A 156 8.18 10.99 6.56
N VAL A 157 9.13 10.12 6.22
CA VAL A 157 9.14 9.39 4.93
C VAL A 157 7.86 8.55 4.79
N PHE A 158 7.52 7.74 5.80
CA PHE A 158 6.26 6.97 5.77
C PHE A 158 5.02 7.88 5.71
N GLY A 159 5.01 8.98 6.44
CA GLY A 159 3.91 9.95 6.40
C GLY A 159 3.71 10.51 5.00
N MET A 160 4.80 10.89 4.32
CA MET A 160 4.78 11.39 2.93
C MET A 160 4.24 10.30 1.97
N ILE A 161 4.79 9.10 2.02
CA ILE A 161 4.37 7.99 1.14
C ILE A 161 2.90 7.64 1.40
N ASN A 162 2.52 7.44 2.65
CA ASN A 162 1.15 7.05 3.00
C ASN A 162 0.11 8.11 2.64
N SER A 163 0.48 9.40 2.56
CA SER A 163 -0.43 10.45 2.13
C SER A 163 -0.91 10.29 0.68
N ILE A 164 -0.18 9.52 -0.14
CA ILE A 164 -0.53 9.27 -1.55
C ILE A 164 -1.92 8.64 -1.66
N VAL A 165 -2.34 7.78 -0.73
CA VAL A 165 -3.67 7.14 -0.76
C VAL A 165 -4.83 8.14 -0.70
N GLU A 166 -4.60 9.35 -0.20
CA GLU A 166 -5.65 10.35 -0.03
C GLU A 166 -5.95 11.12 -1.33
N TRP A 167 -4.95 11.31 -2.19
CA TRP A 167 -5.06 12.15 -3.38
C TRP A 167 -4.78 11.43 -4.70
N TYR A 168 -4.04 10.34 -4.72
CA TYR A 168 -3.76 9.61 -5.94
C TYR A 168 -5.01 8.86 -6.43
N ARG A 169 -5.32 8.99 -7.73
CA ARG A 169 -6.45 8.32 -8.40
C ARG A 169 -5.98 7.83 -9.77
N PRO A 170 -5.79 6.51 -9.95
CA PRO A 170 -5.32 5.93 -11.21
C PRO A 170 -6.29 6.21 -12.37
N ASP A 171 -7.61 6.22 -12.09
CA ASP A 171 -8.69 6.40 -13.05
C ASP A 171 -9.40 7.76 -12.88
N GLY A 172 -8.63 8.84 -12.69
CA GLY A 172 -9.21 10.17 -12.57
C GLY A 172 -10.14 10.51 -13.75
N PRO A 173 -11.21 11.31 -13.55
CA PRO A 173 -12.23 11.61 -14.57
C PRO A 173 -11.68 12.19 -15.88
N ASP A 174 -10.42 12.60 -15.90
CA ASP A 174 -9.71 13.13 -17.06
C ASP A 174 -8.69 12.14 -17.65
N GLY A 175 -8.68 10.85 -17.21
CA GLY A 175 -7.64 9.88 -17.60
C GLY A 175 -6.22 10.30 -17.16
N ARG A 176 -6.15 11.23 -16.23
CA ARG A 176 -4.90 11.75 -15.67
C ARG A 176 -4.75 11.19 -14.26
N GLY A 177 -3.86 10.30 -14.05
CA GLY A 177 -3.40 9.90 -12.73
C GLY A 177 -3.06 11.17 -11.94
N GLY A 178 -3.92 11.51 -11.01
CA GLY A 178 -4.13 12.77 -10.36
C GLY A 178 -2.94 13.43 -9.69
N THR A 179 -2.25 14.23 -10.41
CA THR A 179 -1.79 15.54 -9.89
C THR A 179 -2.40 16.58 -10.83
N GLY A 180 -3.07 17.62 -10.34
CA GLY A 180 -3.74 18.63 -11.14
C GLY A 180 -2.82 19.45 -12.07
N GLY A 181 -1.90 18.78 -12.77
CA GLY A 181 -0.93 19.29 -13.72
C GLY A 181 -0.98 18.49 -15.03
N ALA A 182 -0.93 19.16 -16.14
CA ALA A 182 -0.98 18.61 -17.49
C ALA A 182 0.09 17.53 -17.73
N GLY A 183 -0.32 16.27 -17.90
CA GLY A 183 0.59 15.21 -18.33
C GLY A 183 0.06 13.81 -18.07
N GLY A 184 -0.38 13.13 -19.11
CA GLY A 184 -0.41 11.70 -19.36
C GLY A 184 -0.85 10.74 -18.24
N ALA A 185 -2.03 10.16 -18.42
CA ALA A 185 -2.49 8.98 -17.70
C ALA A 185 -1.54 7.78 -17.97
N GLY A 186 -1.29 6.98 -16.95
CA GLY A 186 -0.51 5.76 -17.07
C GLY A 186 0.89 5.85 -16.45
N ALA A 187 1.76 4.91 -16.81
CA ALA A 187 3.11 4.72 -16.28
C ALA A 187 4.00 5.98 -16.21
N ALA A 188 3.73 7.02 -17.00
CA ALA A 188 4.46 8.29 -16.96
C ALA A 188 4.13 9.10 -15.69
N GLY A 189 2.86 9.21 -15.31
CA GLY A 189 2.44 9.91 -14.09
C GLY A 189 2.87 9.16 -12.82
N GLU A 190 2.86 7.84 -12.82
CA GLU A 190 3.36 7.03 -11.72
C GLU A 190 4.85 7.26 -11.48
N ARG A 191 5.66 7.25 -12.54
CA ARG A 191 7.10 7.53 -12.47
C ARG A 191 7.38 8.92 -11.91
N GLU A 192 6.58 9.92 -12.33
CA GLU A 192 6.71 11.30 -11.83
C GLU A 192 6.50 11.37 -10.31
N VAL A 193 5.50 10.65 -9.77
CA VAL A 193 5.26 10.55 -8.32
C VAL A 193 6.43 9.88 -7.62
N VAL A 194 6.90 8.73 -8.12
CA VAL A 194 8.06 8.00 -7.57
C VAL A 194 9.30 8.91 -7.53
N ASP A 195 9.59 9.59 -8.65
CA ASP A 195 10.75 10.46 -8.75
C ASP A 195 10.63 11.72 -7.86
N ALA A 196 9.42 12.27 -7.71
CA ALA A 196 9.18 13.40 -6.83
C ALA A 196 9.42 13.03 -5.36
N VAL A 197 8.87 11.90 -4.91
CA VAL A 197 9.10 11.38 -3.55
C VAL A 197 10.58 11.13 -3.32
N ALA A 198 11.28 10.44 -4.23
CA ALA A 198 12.69 10.16 -4.10
C ALA A 198 13.53 11.44 -4.02
N ARG A 199 13.28 12.43 -4.88
CA ARG A 199 13.96 13.73 -4.84
C ARG A 199 13.74 14.47 -3.53
N LEU A 200 12.53 14.50 -3.02
CA LEU A 200 12.20 15.18 -1.76
C LEU A 200 12.86 14.49 -0.56
N VAL A 201 12.78 13.15 -0.49
CA VAL A 201 13.37 12.37 0.60
C VAL A 201 14.89 12.49 0.57
N PHE A 202 15.53 12.17 -0.54
CA PHE A 202 16.99 12.06 -0.60
C PHE A 202 17.67 13.43 -0.80
N GLY A 203 16.97 14.42 -1.39
CA GLY A 203 17.43 15.82 -1.38
C GLY A 203 17.49 16.42 0.02
N GLY A 204 16.62 15.98 0.95
CA GLY A 204 16.63 16.40 2.34
C GLY A 204 17.57 15.58 3.25
N LEU A 205 17.81 14.31 2.92
CA LEU A 205 18.59 13.39 3.76
C LEU A 205 20.08 13.37 3.45
N ARG A 206 20.47 13.53 2.17
CA ARG A 206 21.87 13.45 1.75
C ARG A 206 22.69 14.60 2.30
N LYS A 207 23.93 14.30 2.65
CA LYS A 207 24.92 15.30 3.01
C LYS A 207 25.19 16.20 1.80
N SER A 208 25.09 17.52 1.98
CA SER A 208 25.52 18.49 0.95
C SER A 208 27.03 18.36 0.76
N SER A 209 27.47 18.22 -0.48
CA SER A 209 28.90 18.21 -0.86
C SER A 209 29.55 19.54 -0.56
#